data_c53bcab68e3af25788865a0049c56445
#
_entry.id   c53bcab68e3af25788865a0049c56445
#
_cell.length_a   1.000
_cell.length_b   1.000
_cell.length_c   1.000
_cell.angle_alpha   90.00
_cell.angle_beta   90.00
_cell.angle_gamma   90.00
#
_symmetry.space_group_name_H-M   'P 1'
#
loop_
_entity.id
_entity.type
_entity.pdbx_description
1 polymer ?
#
loop_
_entity_poly.entity_id
_entity_poly.type
_entity_poly.pdbx_seq_one_letter_code
_entity_poly.pdbx_strand_id
1 'polypeptide(L)'
;DPRWDLVVLDTPPTANALDFLDAPERLIGMLDSAAMKWFQEAFESSGKFSLNILAKGASAVLKGIGKLTGGGLLEAMAEFISEINELFGGFKERARHVEKTLRSPDVAFVLVTSPSPPSIKEVLYFADRLAEANMPRGAFVVNRMRRAPAFSGAVTAEDAAAGISKYGLTLDDGAADRLSEAHGDATRMSALDARNVEAITAQATS
;
A
#
# COMPACT_ATOMS: atom_id res chain seq x y z
N ASP A 1 19.87 3.07 9.88
CA ASP A 1 20.25 3.86 11.04
C ASP A 1 20.71 2.91 12.13
N PRO A 2 21.97 2.98 12.60
CA PRO A 2 22.55 2.04 13.57
C PRO A 2 21.91 2.06 14.95
N ARG A 3 20.95 2.94 15.17
CA ARG A 3 20.17 3.02 16.42
C ARG A 3 19.05 1.98 16.52
N TRP A 4 18.73 1.30 15.40
CA TRP A 4 17.59 0.40 15.32
C TRP A 4 17.98 -0.91 14.65
N ASP A 5 17.68 -2.02 15.30
CA ASP A 5 17.90 -3.36 14.75
C ASP A 5 16.79 -3.75 13.77
N LEU A 6 15.61 -3.19 13.95
CA LEU A 6 14.43 -3.42 13.12
C LEU A 6 13.61 -2.16 12.97
N VAL A 7 13.16 -1.89 11.77
CA VAL A 7 12.18 -0.82 11.47
C VAL A 7 10.93 -1.46 10.88
N VAL A 8 9.78 -1.22 11.50
CA VAL A 8 8.49 -1.66 10.99
C VAL A 8 7.77 -0.45 10.41
N LEU A 9 7.42 -0.54 9.13
CA LEU A 9 6.65 0.47 8.43
C LEU A 9 5.21 -0.02 8.27
N ASP A 10 4.27 0.63 8.94
CA ASP A 10 2.84 0.40 8.73
C ASP A 10 2.38 1.16 7.48
N THR A 11 1.89 0.40 6.49
CA THR A 11 1.47 0.96 5.20
C THR A 11 -0.02 1.31 5.22
N PRO A 12 -0.47 2.26 4.37
CA PRO A 12 -1.90 2.50 4.17
C PRO A 12 -2.60 1.25 3.60
N PRO A 13 -3.96 1.21 3.62
CA PRO A 13 -4.75 0.10 3.08
C PRO A 13 -4.33 -0.29 1.66
N THR A 14 -4.55 -1.56 1.31
CA THR A 14 -4.00 -2.27 0.13
C THR A 14 -4.09 -1.51 -1.20
N ALA A 15 -5.21 -0.84 -1.45
CA ALA A 15 -5.38 -0.05 -2.69
C ALA A 15 -4.35 1.08 -2.81
N ASN A 16 -4.01 1.73 -1.70
CA ASN A 16 -3.03 2.82 -1.66
C ASN A 16 -1.60 2.30 -1.44
N ALA A 17 -1.44 1.09 -0.90
CA ALA A 17 -0.13 0.49 -0.68
C ALA A 17 0.56 0.15 -2.00
N LEU A 18 -0.18 -0.29 -3.02
CA LEU A 18 0.37 -0.50 -4.38
C LEU A 18 0.85 0.81 -4.99
N ASP A 19 0.06 1.88 -4.89
CA ASP A 19 0.48 3.20 -5.35
C ASP A 19 1.73 3.70 -4.61
N PHE A 20 1.85 3.39 -3.32
CA PHE A 20 3.04 3.70 -2.53
C PHE A 20 4.27 2.92 -3.00
N LEU A 21 4.11 1.63 -3.34
CA LEU A 21 5.21 0.80 -3.85
C LEU A 21 5.66 1.24 -5.26
N ASP A 22 4.73 1.64 -6.10
CA ASP A 22 4.99 2.13 -7.46
C ASP A 22 5.46 3.61 -7.48
N ALA A 23 5.30 4.35 -6.38
CA ALA A 23 5.63 5.78 -6.31
C ALA A 23 7.08 6.10 -6.70
N PRO A 24 8.12 5.34 -6.27
CA PRO A 24 9.49 5.61 -6.68
C PRO A 24 9.69 5.50 -8.19
N GLU A 25 9.13 4.46 -8.83
CA GLU A 25 9.24 4.22 -10.26
C GLU A 25 8.49 5.28 -11.07
N ARG A 26 7.26 5.62 -10.66
CA ARG A 26 6.46 6.69 -11.27
C ARG A 26 7.17 8.04 -11.17
N LEU A 27 7.78 8.35 -10.02
CA LEU A 27 8.56 9.58 -9.83
C LEU A 27 9.77 9.62 -10.77
N ILE A 28 10.53 8.53 -10.87
CA ILE A 28 11.68 8.43 -11.77
C ILE A 28 11.20 8.60 -13.22
N GLY A 29 10.12 7.90 -13.63
CA GLY A 29 9.54 8.00 -14.97
C GLY A 29 9.08 9.42 -15.32
N MET A 30 8.48 10.14 -14.38
CA MET A 30 8.09 11.53 -14.56
C MET A 30 9.32 12.42 -14.76
N LEU A 31 10.36 12.25 -13.92
CA LEU A 31 11.58 13.04 -14.00
C LEU A 31 12.42 12.74 -15.26
N ASP A 32 12.34 11.51 -15.77
CA ASP A 32 13.01 11.08 -17.02
C ASP A 32 12.19 11.34 -18.29
N SER A 33 10.97 11.86 -18.14
CA SER A 33 10.09 12.13 -19.29
C SER A 33 10.70 13.11 -20.28
N ALA A 34 10.37 12.93 -21.58
CA ALA A 34 10.82 13.81 -22.62
C ALA A 34 10.40 15.27 -22.38
N ALA A 35 9.21 15.48 -21.78
CA ALA A 35 8.73 16.80 -21.43
C ALA A 35 9.60 17.47 -20.36
N MET A 36 10.01 16.72 -19.33
CA MET A 36 10.88 17.25 -18.28
C MET A 36 12.30 17.52 -18.82
N LYS A 37 12.85 16.63 -19.65
CA LYS A 37 14.14 16.85 -20.32
C LYS A 37 14.12 18.07 -21.23
N TRP A 38 13.08 18.19 -22.04
CA TRP A 38 12.89 19.38 -22.89
C TRP A 38 12.81 20.66 -22.05
N PHE A 39 12.10 20.60 -20.93
CA PHE A 39 11.95 21.71 -20.02
C PHE A 39 13.29 22.09 -19.38
N GLN A 40 14.09 21.12 -18.94
CA GLN A 40 15.44 21.31 -18.43
C GLN A 40 16.37 21.93 -19.48
N GLU A 41 16.42 21.36 -20.69
CA GLU A 41 17.24 21.85 -21.79
C GLU A 41 16.86 23.28 -22.20
N ALA A 42 15.56 23.61 -22.19
CA ALA A 42 15.08 24.94 -22.50
C ALA A 42 15.56 26.00 -21.51
N PHE A 43 15.74 25.60 -20.23
CA PHE A 43 16.14 26.51 -19.15
C PHE A 43 17.65 26.49 -18.85
N GLU A 44 18.35 25.37 -18.97
CA GLU A 44 19.82 25.33 -18.90
C GLU A 44 20.47 26.19 -19.98
N SER A 45 19.81 26.30 -21.12
CA SER A 45 20.22 27.17 -22.21
C SER A 45 19.99 28.68 -21.94
N SER A 46 19.21 29.02 -20.92
CA SER A 46 18.84 30.43 -20.63
C SER A 46 19.95 31.23 -19.96
N GLY A 47 21.01 30.59 -19.45
CA GLY A 47 22.26 31.28 -19.06
C GLY A 47 23.06 31.85 -20.22
N LYS A 48 22.80 31.39 -21.45
CA LYS A 48 23.22 31.95 -22.73
C LYS A 48 22.05 31.78 -23.69
N PHE A 49 21.19 32.77 -23.77
CA PHE A 49 20.10 32.83 -24.75
C PHE A 49 20.69 32.61 -26.16
N SER A 50 20.90 31.37 -26.53
CA SER A 50 21.35 31.01 -27.85
C SER A 50 20.16 31.15 -28.78
N LEU A 51 20.24 32.11 -29.70
CA LEU A 51 19.26 32.42 -30.76
C LEU A 51 18.79 31.18 -31.57
N ASN A 52 19.43 30.03 -31.39
CA ASN A 52 19.09 28.79 -32.09
C ASN A 52 17.84 28.03 -31.55
N ILE A 53 17.45 28.23 -30.27
CA ILE A 53 16.21 27.68 -29.74
C ILE A 53 15.00 28.49 -30.22
N LEU A 54 15.20 29.77 -30.47
CA LEU A 54 14.21 30.66 -31.08
C LEU A 54 13.83 30.29 -32.51
N ALA A 55 14.67 29.55 -33.24
CA ALA A 55 14.43 29.14 -34.63
C ALA A 55 13.45 27.98 -34.81
N LYS A 56 13.09 27.25 -33.76
CA LYS A 56 12.25 26.03 -33.84
C LYS A 56 10.79 26.23 -33.35
N GLY A 57 10.19 27.37 -33.52
CA GLY A 57 8.74 27.59 -33.40
C GLY A 57 8.21 27.99 -32.01
N ALA A 58 8.97 27.85 -30.90
CA ALA A 58 8.57 28.31 -29.59
C ALA A 58 8.80 29.83 -29.39
N SER A 59 9.49 30.46 -30.31
CA SER A 59 9.92 31.86 -30.22
C SER A 59 8.80 32.89 -30.17
N ALA A 60 7.66 32.63 -30.81
CA ALA A 60 6.55 33.58 -30.88
C ALA A 60 5.81 33.65 -29.52
N VAL A 61 5.66 32.51 -28.83
CA VAL A 61 4.99 32.41 -27.52
C VAL A 61 5.87 33.03 -26.45
N LEU A 62 7.17 32.70 -26.39
CA LEU A 62 8.11 33.24 -25.41
C LEU A 62 8.38 34.76 -25.62
N LYS A 63 8.45 35.23 -26.86
CA LYS A 63 8.51 36.67 -27.16
C LYS A 63 7.23 37.42 -26.76
N GLY A 64 6.07 36.79 -26.93
CA GLY A 64 4.78 37.34 -26.50
C GLY A 64 4.72 37.47 -24.95
N ILE A 65 5.12 36.45 -24.24
CA ILE A 65 5.15 36.44 -22.76
C ILE A 65 6.19 37.42 -22.24
N GLY A 66 7.41 37.44 -22.77
CA GLY A 66 8.47 38.36 -22.34
C GLY A 66 8.16 39.85 -22.58
N LYS A 67 7.35 40.16 -23.60
CA LYS A 67 6.86 41.54 -23.82
C LYS A 67 5.73 41.95 -22.89
N LEU A 68 4.91 41.00 -22.45
CA LEU A 68 3.77 41.23 -21.56
C LEU A 68 4.14 41.26 -20.08
N THR A 69 5.17 40.50 -19.67
CA THR A 69 5.50 40.28 -18.25
C THR A 69 6.84 40.90 -17.82
N GLY A 70 7.61 41.49 -18.76
CA GLY A 70 8.97 41.93 -18.49
C GLY A 70 9.95 40.77 -18.31
N GLY A 71 11.25 40.98 -18.60
CA GLY A 71 12.30 39.93 -18.55
C GLY A 71 12.45 39.22 -17.20
N GLY A 72 12.08 39.85 -16.10
CA GLY A 72 12.25 39.34 -14.76
C GLY A 72 11.44 38.04 -14.44
N LEU A 73 10.29 37.80 -15.11
CA LEU A 73 9.53 36.56 -14.90
C LEU A 73 10.27 35.36 -15.48
N LEU A 74 10.89 35.51 -16.65
CA LEU A 74 11.65 34.42 -17.27
C LEU A 74 12.92 34.10 -16.50
N GLU A 75 13.57 35.11 -15.93
CA GLU A 75 14.73 34.92 -15.03
C GLU A 75 14.33 34.22 -13.73
N ALA A 76 13.23 34.66 -13.10
CA ALA A 76 12.72 34.00 -11.89
C ALA A 76 12.27 32.56 -12.13
N MET A 77 11.68 32.28 -13.29
CA MET A 77 11.35 30.90 -13.69
C MET A 77 12.60 30.06 -13.96
N ALA A 78 13.63 30.61 -14.58
CA ALA A 78 14.89 29.91 -14.81
C ALA A 78 15.61 29.56 -13.51
N GLU A 79 15.64 30.50 -12.56
CA GLU A 79 16.23 30.30 -11.22
C GLU A 79 15.44 29.25 -10.44
N PHE A 80 14.12 29.34 -10.41
CA PHE A 80 13.24 28.37 -9.79
C PHE A 80 13.45 26.94 -10.33
N ILE A 81 13.63 26.78 -11.64
CA ILE A 81 13.85 25.47 -12.26
C ILE A 81 15.26 24.96 -11.99
N SER A 82 16.25 25.84 -11.96
CA SER A 82 17.63 25.45 -11.59
C SER A 82 17.67 24.93 -10.15
N GLU A 83 17.02 25.61 -9.21
CA GLU A 83 16.92 25.17 -7.82
C GLU A 83 16.14 23.85 -7.69
N ILE A 84 15.04 23.70 -8.44
CA ILE A 84 14.27 22.44 -8.49
C ILE A 84 15.11 21.32 -9.09
N ASN A 85 15.96 21.59 -10.07
CA ASN A 85 16.76 20.58 -10.75
C ASN A 85 17.80 19.93 -9.80
N GLU A 86 18.41 20.72 -8.91
CA GLU A 86 19.25 20.18 -7.84
C GLU A 86 18.44 19.30 -6.86
N LEU A 87 17.25 19.75 -6.48
CA LEU A 87 16.33 18.97 -5.66
C LEU A 87 15.92 17.67 -6.37
N PHE A 88 15.58 17.71 -7.66
CA PHE A 88 15.16 16.54 -8.45
C PHE A 88 16.27 15.49 -8.59
N GLY A 89 17.54 15.90 -8.74
CA GLY A 89 18.67 14.96 -8.73
C GLY A 89 18.72 14.15 -7.45
N GLY A 90 18.60 14.82 -6.29
CA GLY A 90 18.56 14.16 -4.99
C GLY A 90 17.30 13.34 -4.76
N PHE A 91 16.14 13.75 -5.29
CA PHE A 91 14.91 12.96 -5.23
C PHE A 91 15.00 11.67 -6.05
N LYS A 92 15.51 11.75 -7.27
CA LYS A 92 15.67 10.59 -8.15
C LYS A 92 16.61 9.55 -7.55
N GLU A 93 17.73 9.99 -7.00
CA GLU A 93 18.70 9.11 -6.33
C GLU A 93 18.06 8.43 -5.11
N ARG A 94 17.34 9.18 -4.27
CA ARG A 94 16.60 8.64 -3.13
C ARG A 94 15.49 7.67 -3.57
N ALA A 95 14.72 8.00 -4.61
CA ALA A 95 13.70 7.12 -5.14
C ALA A 95 14.28 5.78 -5.62
N ARG A 96 15.39 5.80 -6.35
CA ARG A 96 16.12 4.58 -6.76
C ARG A 96 16.65 3.79 -5.56
N HIS A 97 17.14 4.49 -4.55
CA HIS A 97 17.62 3.84 -3.33
C HIS A 97 16.47 3.14 -2.59
N VAL A 98 15.31 3.80 -2.46
CA VAL A 98 14.10 3.20 -1.86
C VAL A 98 13.65 1.99 -2.67
N GLU A 99 13.52 2.11 -3.98
CA GLU A 99 13.14 1.00 -4.87
C GLU A 99 14.07 -0.22 -4.71
N LYS A 100 15.39 0.01 -4.73
CA LYS A 100 16.38 -1.03 -4.51
C LYS A 100 16.29 -1.65 -3.13
N THR A 101 16.03 -0.83 -2.09
CA THR A 101 15.88 -1.31 -0.72
C THR A 101 14.65 -2.18 -0.57
N LEU A 102 13.52 -1.79 -1.15
CA LEU A 102 12.26 -2.57 -1.09
C LEU A 102 12.40 -3.95 -1.75
N ARG A 103 13.32 -4.13 -2.69
CA ARG A 103 13.62 -5.40 -3.35
C ARG A 103 14.78 -6.17 -2.70
N SER A 104 15.40 -5.62 -1.66
CA SER A 104 16.53 -6.27 -1.01
C SER A 104 16.10 -7.39 -0.06
N PRO A 105 16.97 -8.37 0.21
CA PRO A 105 16.70 -9.43 1.19
C PRO A 105 16.59 -8.93 2.63
N ASP A 106 16.97 -7.69 2.90
CA ASP A 106 16.86 -7.06 4.23
C ASP A 106 15.44 -6.55 4.52
N VAL A 107 14.55 -6.62 3.55
CA VAL A 107 13.13 -6.22 3.67
C VAL A 107 12.24 -7.44 3.58
N ALA A 108 11.21 -7.49 4.39
CA ALA A 108 10.18 -8.52 4.32
C ALA A 108 8.79 -7.88 4.40
N PHE A 109 7.92 -8.19 3.44
CA PHE A 109 6.54 -7.76 3.46
C PHE A 109 5.69 -8.75 4.25
N VAL A 110 5.12 -8.29 5.36
CA VAL A 110 4.16 -9.05 6.16
C VAL A 110 2.75 -8.64 5.77
N LEU A 111 2.01 -9.57 5.18
CA LEU A 111 0.67 -9.33 4.64
C LEU A 111 -0.38 -9.64 5.70
N VAL A 112 -1.03 -8.62 6.22
CA VAL A 112 -2.03 -8.75 7.29
C VAL A 112 -3.43 -8.67 6.69
N THR A 113 -4.27 -9.67 6.98
CA THR A 113 -5.65 -9.74 6.48
C THR A 113 -6.63 -10.23 7.54
N SER A 114 -7.91 -10.27 7.22
CA SER A 114 -8.96 -10.94 8.00
C SER A 114 -9.49 -12.17 7.23
N PRO A 115 -10.20 -13.09 7.88
CA PRO A 115 -10.73 -14.29 7.21
C PRO A 115 -11.93 -14.01 6.29
N SER A 116 -12.30 -12.76 6.06
CA SER A 116 -13.39 -12.41 5.14
C SER A 116 -12.98 -12.63 3.68
N PRO A 117 -13.86 -13.18 2.82
CA PRO A 117 -13.52 -13.44 1.42
C PRO A 117 -13.00 -12.22 0.65
N PRO A 118 -13.56 -10.99 0.81
CA PRO A 118 -13.00 -9.81 0.17
C PRO A 118 -11.57 -9.50 0.60
N SER A 119 -11.29 -9.54 1.91
CA SER A 119 -9.94 -9.26 2.43
C SER A 119 -8.91 -10.30 2.00
N ILE A 120 -9.33 -11.57 1.90
CA ILE A 120 -8.45 -12.64 1.38
C ILE A 120 -8.15 -12.40 -0.08
N LYS A 121 -9.15 -12.07 -0.90
CA LYS A 121 -8.94 -11.76 -2.32
C LYS A 121 -7.97 -10.58 -2.50
N GLU A 122 -8.11 -9.53 -1.70
CA GLU A 122 -7.22 -8.38 -1.73
C GLU A 122 -5.79 -8.75 -1.36
N VAL A 123 -5.59 -9.50 -0.29
CA VAL A 123 -4.23 -9.86 0.16
C VAL A 123 -3.54 -10.80 -0.82
N LEU A 124 -4.25 -11.71 -1.45
CA LEU A 124 -3.72 -12.59 -2.49
C LEU A 124 -3.32 -11.80 -3.74
N TYR A 125 -4.19 -10.88 -4.18
CA TYR A 125 -3.84 -9.96 -5.27
C TYR A 125 -2.59 -9.14 -4.96
N PHE A 126 -2.47 -8.64 -3.72
CA PHE A 126 -1.28 -7.89 -3.31
C PHE A 126 -0.03 -8.77 -3.28
N ALA A 127 -0.16 -10.02 -2.83
CA ALA A 127 0.94 -10.99 -2.84
C ALA A 127 1.45 -11.26 -4.27
N ASP A 128 0.54 -11.38 -5.24
CA ASP A 128 0.90 -11.54 -6.65
C ASP A 128 1.63 -10.30 -7.18
N ARG A 129 1.17 -9.10 -6.85
CA ARG A 129 1.81 -7.84 -7.22
C ARG A 129 3.22 -7.70 -6.63
N LEU A 130 3.44 -8.12 -5.37
CA LEU A 130 4.78 -8.17 -4.79
C LEU A 130 5.70 -9.13 -5.55
N ALA A 131 5.18 -10.30 -5.94
CA ALA A 131 5.93 -11.28 -6.72
C ALA A 131 6.33 -10.73 -8.10
N GLU A 132 5.39 -10.10 -8.82
CA GLU A 132 5.64 -9.46 -10.11
C GLU A 132 6.70 -8.34 -10.00
N ALA A 133 6.69 -7.59 -8.89
CA ALA A 133 7.67 -6.54 -8.60
C ALA A 133 9.01 -7.06 -8.07
N ASN A 134 9.18 -8.37 -7.90
CA ASN A 134 10.36 -9.00 -7.27
C ASN A 134 10.63 -8.48 -5.85
N MET A 135 9.56 -8.24 -5.08
CA MET A 135 9.65 -7.82 -3.69
C MET A 135 9.50 -9.02 -2.76
N PRO A 136 10.33 -9.16 -1.69
CA PRO A 136 10.35 -10.35 -0.87
C PRO A 136 9.13 -10.44 0.04
N ARG A 137 8.34 -11.51 -0.12
CA ARG A 137 7.24 -11.85 0.79
C ARG A 137 7.78 -12.54 2.03
N GLY A 138 7.45 -12.04 3.22
CA GLY A 138 7.88 -12.61 4.49
C GLY A 138 6.85 -13.58 5.07
N ALA A 139 5.63 -13.11 5.29
CA ALA A 139 4.59 -13.90 5.94
C ALA A 139 3.18 -13.38 5.64
N PHE A 140 2.19 -14.26 5.83
CA PHE A 140 0.79 -13.88 5.96
C PHE A 140 0.37 -13.95 7.43
N VAL A 141 -0.34 -12.93 7.89
CA VAL A 141 -0.94 -12.87 9.23
C VAL A 141 -2.45 -12.72 9.07
N VAL A 142 -3.20 -13.75 9.43
CA VAL A 142 -4.66 -13.67 9.43
C VAL A 142 -5.14 -13.26 10.80
N ASN A 143 -5.58 -12.02 10.92
CA ASN A 143 -6.11 -11.44 12.14
C ASN A 143 -7.63 -11.66 12.24
N ARG A 144 -8.19 -11.50 13.43
CA ARG A 144 -9.64 -11.61 13.70
C ARG A 144 -10.23 -12.98 13.37
N MET A 145 -9.44 -14.05 13.41
CA MET A 145 -9.93 -15.42 13.33
C MET A 145 -10.83 -15.70 14.53
N ARG A 146 -12.04 -16.20 14.27
CA ARG A 146 -12.92 -16.69 15.33
C ARG A 146 -12.39 -18.01 15.84
N ARG A 147 -12.25 -18.11 17.15
CA ARG A 147 -11.90 -19.39 17.77
C ARG A 147 -13.11 -20.31 17.73
N ALA A 148 -12.88 -21.56 17.37
CA ALA A 148 -13.90 -22.59 17.52
C ALA A 148 -14.26 -22.72 19.02
N PRO A 149 -15.52 -22.92 19.37
CA PRO A 149 -15.90 -23.30 20.72
C PRO A 149 -15.13 -24.53 21.19
N ALA A 150 -14.81 -24.59 22.48
CA ALA A 150 -14.08 -25.71 23.06
C ALA A 150 -14.78 -27.07 22.85
N PHE A 151 -16.10 -27.04 22.72
CA PHE A 151 -16.93 -28.17 22.32
C PHE A 151 -17.53 -27.86 20.96
N SER A 152 -17.26 -28.70 19.96
CA SER A 152 -17.71 -28.52 18.59
C SER A 152 -18.97 -29.32 18.23
N GLY A 153 -19.52 -30.09 19.15
CA GLY A 153 -20.79 -30.80 18.99
C GLY A 153 -21.99 -29.86 19.01
N ALA A 154 -23.13 -30.37 18.58
CA ALA A 154 -24.40 -29.63 18.73
C ALA A 154 -24.71 -29.48 20.22
N VAL A 155 -25.09 -28.27 20.61
CA VAL A 155 -25.60 -27.97 21.96
C VAL A 155 -27.08 -27.67 21.80
N THR A 156 -27.92 -28.45 22.48
CA THR A 156 -29.37 -28.20 22.50
C THR A 156 -29.73 -27.14 23.55
N ALA A 157 -30.93 -26.60 23.47
CA ALA A 157 -31.45 -25.72 24.54
C ALA A 157 -31.51 -26.45 25.89
N GLU A 158 -31.76 -27.75 25.88
CA GLU A 158 -31.76 -28.59 27.09
C GLU A 158 -30.35 -28.72 27.71
N ASP A 159 -29.32 -28.96 26.87
CA ASP A 159 -27.90 -28.98 27.34
C ASP A 159 -27.50 -27.62 27.92
N ALA A 160 -27.92 -26.52 27.28
CA ALA A 160 -27.67 -25.17 27.72
C ALA A 160 -28.35 -24.89 29.07
N ALA A 161 -29.61 -25.30 29.23
CA ALA A 161 -30.37 -25.14 30.47
C ALA A 161 -29.73 -25.97 31.62
N ALA A 162 -29.29 -27.19 31.35
CA ALA A 162 -28.58 -28.01 32.31
C ALA A 162 -27.26 -27.36 32.74
N GLY A 163 -26.52 -26.76 31.78
CA GLY A 163 -25.30 -26.01 32.06
C GLY A 163 -25.56 -24.79 32.95
N ILE A 164 -26.57 -23.99 32.63
CA ILE A 164 -26.99 -22.82 33.42
C ILE A 164 -27.26 -23.24 34.87
N SER A 165 -28.09 -24.27 35.05
CA SER A 165 -28.43 -24.79 36.38
C SER A 165 -27.20 -25.33 37.13
N LYS A 166 -26.30 -26.05 36.47
CA LYS A 166 -25.08 -26.59 37.06
C LYS A 166 -24.17 -25.51 37.66
N TYR A 167 -24.13 -24.35 37.04
CA TYR A 167 -23.33 -23.21 37.52
C TYR A 167 -24.10 -22.27 38.45
N GLY A 168 -25.31 -22.65 38.83
CA GLY A 168 -26.15 -21.85 39.74
C GLY A 168 -26.55 -20.51 39.22
N LEU A 169 -26.61 -20.35 37.88
CA LEU A 169 -26.99 -19.12 37.22
C LEU A 169 -28.53 -19.05 37.11
N THR A 170 -29.08 -17.87 37.37
CA THR A 170 -30.51 -17.57 37.10
C THR A 170 -30.52 -16.59 35.94
N LEU A 171 -31.05 -17.04 34.82
CA LEU A 171 -31.19 -16.25 33.61
C LEU A 171 -32.65 -16.13 33.20
N ASP A 172 -32.97 -15.21 32.31
CA ASP A 172 -34.33 -14.97 31.83
C ASP A 172 -34.83 -16.12 30.93
N ASP A 173 -36.16 -16.11 30.69
CA ASP A 173 -36.80 -17.06 29.79
C ASP A 173 -36.18 -16.96 28.37
N GLY A 174 -35.93 -18.11 27.77
CA GLY A 174 -35.30 -18.21 26.43
C GLY A 174 -33.75 -18.04 26.42
N ALA A 175 -33.08 -17.88 27.57
CA ALA A 175 -31.62 -17.81 27.64
C ALA A 175 -30.95 -19.08 27.14
N ALA A 176 -31.53 -20.26 27.43
CA ALA A 176 -31.02 -21.54 26.96
C ALA A 176 -31.08 -21.65 25.43
N ASP A 177 -32.16 -21.22 24.81
CA ASP A 177 -32.31 -21.19 23.34
C ASP A 177 -31.25 -20.26 22.73
N ARG A 178 -31.12 -19.04 23.25
CA ARG A 178 -30.11 -18.08 22.76
C ARG A 178 -28.67 -18.61 22.91
N LEU A 179 -28.36 -19.32 23.99
CA LEU A 179 -27.02 -19.93 24.17
C LEU A 179 -26.76 -21.06 23.18
N SER A 180 -27.76 -21.91 22.94
CA SER A 180 -27.73 -22.97 21.94
C SER A 180 -27.48 -22.39 20.54
N GLU A 181 -28.26 -21.38 20.15
CA GLU A 181 -28.15 -20.71 18.88
C GLU A 181 -26.80 -20.01 18.72
N ALA A 182 -26.34 -19.26 19.73
CA ALA A 182 -25.04 -18.57 19.74
C ALA A 182 -23.85 -19.56 19.61
N HIS A 183 -23.94 -20.74 20.26
CA HIS A 183 -22.97 -21.80 20.10
C HIS A 183 -22.91 -22.32 18.66
N GLY A 184 -24.08 -22.61 18.07
CA GLY A 184 -24.20 -23.04 16.69
C GLY A 184 -23.62 -22.00 15.71
N ASP A 185 -23.92 -20.74 15.92
CA ASP A 185 -23.37 -19.63 15.13
C ASP A 185 -21.85 -19.53 15.26
N ALA A 186 -21.32 -19.57 16.47
CA ALA A 186 -19.89 -19.53 16.70
C ALA A 186 -19.14 -20.70 16.00
N THR A 187 -19.72 -21.89 16.06
CA THR A 187 -19.18 -23.09 15.38
C THR A 187 -19.19 -22.91 13.86
N ARG A 188 -20.31 -22.48 13.28
CA ARG A 188 -20.41 -22.22 11.83
C ARG A 188 -19.46 -21.16 11.36
N MET A 189 -19.38 -20.04 12.10
CA MET A 189 -18.54 -18.92 11.71
C MET A 189 -17.06 -19.22 11.83
N SER A 190 -16.61 -19.97 12.84
CA SER A 190 -15.22 -20.39 12.95
C SER A 190 -14.82 -21.37 11.85
N ALA A 191 -15.72 -22.28 11.47
CA ALA A 191 -15.50 -23.18 10.34
C ALA A 191 -15.42 -22.45 8.98
N LEU A 192 -16.23 -21.40 8.80
CA LEU A 192 -16.15 -20.53 7.62
C LEU A 192 -14.82 -19.79 7.56
N ASP A 193 -14.37 -19.22 8.67
CA ASP A 193 -13.07 -18.54 8.74
C ASP A 193 -11.94 -19.50 8.36
N ALA A 194 -11.92 -20.70 8.93
CA ALA A 194 -10.92 -21.73 8.62
C ALA A 194 -10.90 -22.06 7.13
N ARG A 195 -12.07 -22.31 6.53
CA ARG A 195 -12.21 -22.61 5.10
C ARG A 195 -11.76 -21.47 4.21
N ASN A 196 -12.10 -20.23 4.57
CA ASN A 196 -11.71 -19.07 3.79
C ASN A 196 -10.18 -18.87 3.77
N VAL A 197 -9.48 -19.25 4.83
CA VAL A 197 -8.03 -19.12 4.94
C VAL A 197 -7.25 -20.19 4.17
N GLU A 198 -7.89 -21.30 3.76
CA GLU A 198 -7.22 -22.36 2.98
C GLU A 198 -6.54 -21.83 1.71
N ALA A 199 -7.13 -20.84 1.03
CA ALA A 199 -6.55 -20.20 -0.15
C ALA A 199 -5.21 -19.51 0.14
N ILE A 200 -5.07 -18.89 1.32
CA ILE A 200 -3.80 -18.25 1.75
C ILE A 200 -2.74 -19.34 2.00
N THR A 201 -3.12 -20.42 2.67
CA THR A 201 -2.21 -21.53 2.96
C THR A 201 -1.65 -22.13 1.68
N ALA A 202 -2.48 -22.32 0.65
CA ALA A 202 -2.05 -22.82 -0.64
C ALA A 202 -1.02 -21.90 -1.33
N GLN A 203 -1.19 -20.60 -1.23
CA GLN A 203 -0.25 -19.64 -1.85
C GLN A 203 1.01 -19.41 -0.99
N ALA A 204 0.94 -19.60 0.33
CA ALA A 204 2.10 -19.47 1.20
C ALA A 204 3.12 -20.60 1.03
N THR A 205 2.69 -21.74 0.48
CA THR A 205 3.50 -22.95 0.24
C THR A 205 4.02 -23.06 -1.20
N SER A 206 3.59 -22.19 -2.09
CA SER A 206 4.06 -22.08 -3.49
C SER A 206 5.22 -21.10 -3.62
#